data_6835665aa4789973ec4781dc72e58a63
#
_entry.id   6835665aa4789973ec4781dc72e58a63
#
_cell.length_a   1.000
_cell.length_b   1.000
_cell.length_c   1.000
_cell.angle_alpha   90.00
_cell.angle_beta   90.00
_cell.angle_gamma   90.00
#
_symmetry.space_group_name_H-M   'P 1'
#
loop_
_entity.id
_entity.type
_entity.pdbx_description
1 polymer ?
#
loop_
_entity_poly.entity_id
_entity_poly.type
_entity_poly.pdbx_seq_one_letter_code
_entity_poly.pdbx_strand_id
1 'polypeptide(L)'
;MAKESMKAREVKRAKLVARYAEKRAALKKIIATADVNTEEGAMAAYEAARALQAIPNNANPIRLHNRCKITGRPKGYMRQFGLSRIQFREMASSGLIPGVKKASW
;
A
#
# COMPACT_ATOMS: atom_id res chain seq x y z
N MET A 1 -8.26 -17.33 7.11
CA MET A 1 -7.64 -17.13 5.78
C MET A 1 -8.44 -16.14 4.95
N ALA A 2 -7.78 -15.37 4.11
CA ALA A 2 -8.47 -14.41 3.25
C ALA A 2 -9.15 -15.12 2.08
N LYS A 3 -10.33 -14.64 1.72
CA LYS A 3 -11.06 -15.13 0.54
C LYS A 3 -10.32 -14.71 -0.74
N GLU A 4 -10.46 -15.48 -1.80
CA GLU A 4 -9.87 -15.16 -3.10
C GLU A 4 -10.33 -13.79 -3.63
N SER A 5 -11.58 -13.41 -3.36
CA SER A 5 -12.11 -12.09 -3.72
C SER A 5 -11.34 -10.95 -3.06
N MET A 6 -10.90 -11.12 -1.82
CA MET A 6 -10.12 -10.12 -1.08
C MET A 6 -8.70 -9.99 -1.66
N LYS A 7 -8.09 -11.10 -2.02
CA LYS A 7 -6.78 -11.12 -2.69
C LYS A 7 -6.83 -10.44 -4.05
N ALA A 8 -7.88 -10.72 -4.83
CA ALA A 8 -8.10 -10.10 -6.14
C ALA A 8 -8.31 -8.59 -6.03
N ARG A 9 -9.05 -8.12 -5.03
CA ARG A 9 -9.20 -6.68 -4.75
C ARG A 9 -7.87 -6.02 -4.45
N GLU A 10 -7.03 -6.67 -3.67
CA GLU A 10 -5.72 -6.13 -3.32
C GLU A 10 -4.83 -5.96 -4.55
N VAL A 11 -4.82 -6.94 -5.45
CA VAL A 11 -4.11 -6.87 -6.73
C VAL A 11 -4.64 -5.71 -7.58
N LYS A 12 -5.97 -5.55 -7.67
CA LYS A 12 -6.60 -4.45 -8.41
C LYS A 12 -6.22 -3.09 -7.83
N ARG A 13 -6.25 -2.95 -6.51
CA ARG A 13 -5.84 -1.72 -5.82
C ARG A 13 -4.38 -1.39 -6.08
N ALA A 14 -3.49 -2.38 -6.02
CA ALA A 14 -2.07 -2.18 -6.29
C ALA A 14 -1.83 -1.65 -7.70
N LYS A 15 -2.52 -2.18 -8.70
CA LYS A 15 -2.45 -1.70 -10.09
C LYS A 15 -2.93 -0.26 -10.23
N LEU A 16 -4.06 0.07 -9.61
CA LEU A 16 -4.61 1.43 -9.64
C LEU A 16 -3.71 2.42 -8.92
N VAL A 17 -3.14 2.06 -7.78
CA VAL A 17 -2.19 2.90 -7.04
C VAL A 17 -0.97 3.19 -7.91
N ALA A 18 -0.41 2.19 -8.55
CA ALA A 18 0.74 2.37 -9.45
C ALA A 18 0.40 3.28 -10.63
N ARG A 19 -0.78 3.11 -11.22
CA ARG A 19 -1.24 3.91 -12.37
C ARG A 19 -1.41 5.38 -12.02
N TYR A 20 -1.94 5.70 -10.85
CA TYR A 20 -2.21 7.07 -10.43
C TYR A 20 -1.12 7.69 -9.55
N ALA A 21 -0.03 6.97 -9.27
CA ALA A 21 1.02 7.42 -8.36
C ALA A 21 1.65 8.76 -8.80
N GLU A 22 2.03 8.88 -10.06
CA GLU A 22 2.64 10.10 -10.59
C GLU A 22 1.67 11.28 -10.56
N LYS A 23 0.44 11.07 -11.00
CA LYS A 23 -0.60 12.10 -10.99
C LYS A 23 -0.88 12.58 -9.58
N ARG A 24 -1.00 11.66 -8.63
CA ARG A 24 -1.22 11.98 -7.22
C ARG A 24 -0.05 12.76 -6.62
N ALA A 25 1.18 12.35 -6.91
CA ALA A 25 2.38 13.05 -6.45
C ALA A 25 2.48 14.47 -7.01
N ALA A 26 2.19 14.64 -8.29
CA ALA A 26 2.18 15.96 -8.95
C ALA A 26 1.14 16.89 -8.32
N LEU A 27 -0.08 16.40 -8.08
CA LEU A 27 -1.15 17.19 -7.46
C LEU A 27 -0.81 17.58 -6.02
N LYS A 28 -0.26 16.68 -5.23
CA LYS A 28 0.19 16.97 -3.87
C LYS A 28 1.32 18.00 -3.85
N LYS A 29 2.23 17.93 -4.80
CA LYS A 29 3.31 18.90 -4.92
C LYS A 29 2.77 20.29 -5.23
N ILE A 30 1.80 20.41 -6.13
CA ILE A 30 1.14 21.68 -6.45
C ILE A 30 0.49 22.27 -5.20
N ILE A 31 -0.23 21.46 -4.42
CA ILE A 31 -0.88 21.90 -3.18
C ILE A 31 0.17 22.38 -2.15
N ALA A 32 1.26 21.64 -1.99
CA ALA A 32 2.31 21.96 -1.03
C ALA A 32 3.08 23.22 -1.36
N THR A 33 3.28 23.52 -2.65
CA THR A 33 4.08 24.65 -3.12
C THR A 33 3.25 25.89 -3.47
N ALA A 34 1.92 25.78 -3.54
CA ALA A 34 1.05 26.89 -3.88
C ALA A 34 1.06 27.95 -2.77
N ASP A 35 1.17 29.22 -3.18
CA ASP A 35 1.06 30.35 -2.26
C ASP A 35 -0.41 30.72 -2.08
N VAL A 36 -0.96 30.36 -0.92
CA VAL A 36 -2.38 30.61 -0.59
C VAL A 36 -2.70 32.07 -0.32
N ASN A 37 -1.68 32.93 -0.20
CA ASN A 37 -1.86 34.36 0.00
C ASN A 37 -2.13 35.12 -1.31
N THR A 38 -1.89 34.49 -2.45
CA THR A 38 -2.22 35.03 -3.77
C THR A 38 -3.46 34.36 -4.32
N GLU A 39 -4.27 35.10 -5.12
CA GLU A 39 -5.45 34.53 -5.75
C GLU A 39 -5.09 33.38 -6.70
N GLU A 40 -4.05 33.55 -7.50
CA GLU A 40 -3.58 32.51 -8.43
C GLU A 40 -3.13 31.24 -7.71
N GLY A 41 -2.35 31.41 -6.64
CA GLY A 41 -1.90 30.29 -5.81
C GLY A 41 -3.05 29.57 -5.13
N ALA A 42 -4.01 30.31 -4.57
CA ALA A 42 -5.21 29.74 -3.94
C ALA A 42 -6.07 28.97 -4.96
N MET A 43 -6.25 29.51 -6.16
CA MET A 43 -7.00 28.84 -7.22
C MET A 43 -6.29 27.57 -7.70
N ALA A 44 -4.97 27.62 -7.87
CA ALA A 44 -4.18 26.43 -8.26
C ALA A 44 -4.30 25.32 -7.20
N ALA A 45 -4.20 25.67 -5.92
CA ALA A 45 -4.35 24.72 -4.82
C ALA A 45 -5.77 24.12 -4.78
N TYR A 46 -6.80 24.93 -4.99
CA TYR A 46 -8.19 24.48 -5.04
C TYR A 46 -8.43 23.50 -6.19
N GLU A 47 -7.99 23.84 -7.39
CA GLU A 47 -8.10 22.97 -8.57
C GLU A 47 -7.36 21.64 -8.38
N ALA A 48 -6.16 21.70 -7.83
CA ALA A 48 -5.38 20.49 -7.52
C ALA A 48 -6.07 19.62 -6.48
N ALA A 49 -6.63 20.19 -5.43
CA ALA A 49 -7.38 19.47 -4.41
C ALA A 49 -8.62 18.80 -5.01
N ARG A 50 -9.32 19.51 -5.87
CA ARG A 50 -10.51 18.98 -6.55
C ARG A 50 -10.15 17.83 -7.49
N ALA A 51 -9.07 17.97 -8.25
CA ALA A 51 -8.57 16.90 -9.12
C ALA A 51 -8.12 15.68 -8.30
N LEU A 52 -7.54 15.90 -7.12
CA LEU A 52 -7.13 14.82 -6.22
C LEU A 52 -8.35 14.04 -5.70
N GLN A 53 -9.44 14.73 -5.38
CA GLN A 53 -10.69 14.09 -4.95
C GLN A 53 -11.35 13.27 -6.07
N ALA A 54 -11.13 13.62 -7.32
CA ALA A 54 -11.67 12.90 -8.47
C ALA A 54 -10.96 11.57 -8.74
N ILE A 55 -9.80 11.34 -8.14
CA ILE A 55 -9.09 10.06 -8.28
C ILE A 55 -9.90 8.95 -7.58
N PRO A 56 -10.06 7.76 -8.19
CA PRO A 56 -10.80 6.67 -7.58
C PRO A 56 -10.27 6.29 -6.20
N ASN A 57 -11.17 5.97 -5.28
CA ASN A 57 -10.77 5.59 -3.91
C ASN A 57 -9.84 4.39 -3.87
N ASN A 58 -10.00 3.44 -4.79
CA ASN A 58 -9.14 2.26 -4.87
C ASN A 58 -7.71 2.58 -5.34
N ALA A 59 -7.47 3.78 -5.87
CA ALA A 59 -6.13 4.26 -6.21
C ALA A 59 -5.41 4.90 -5.02
N ASN A 60 -6.04 4.96 -3.85
CA ASN A 60 -5.44 5.52 -2.65
C ASN A 60 -4.50 4.51 -1.99
N PRO A 61 -3.19 4.84 -1.82
CA PRO A 61 -2.24 3.90 -1.23
C PRO A 61 -2.53 3.54 0.23
N ILE A 62 -3.31 4.36 0.96
CA ILE A 62 -3.71 4.07 2.35
C ILE A 62 -4.56 2.79 2.43
N ARG A 63 -5.28 2.45 1.38
CA ARG A 63 -6.12 1.25 1.34
C ARG A 63 -5.36 -0.04 1.07
N LEU A 64 -4.08 0.05 0.72
CA LEU A 64 -3.24 -1.11 0.53
C LEU A 64 -2.82 -1.70 1.88
N HIS A 65 -2.87 -3.01 1.98
CA HIS A 65 -2.36 -3.76 3.13
C HIS A 65 -1.37 -4.81 2.66
N ASN A 66 -0.30 -4.97 3.41
CA ASN A 66 0.60 -6.08 3.22
C ASN A 66 -0.13 -7.37 3.61
N ARG A 67 -0.09 -8.36 2.72
CA ARG A 67 -0.73 -9.65 2.93
C ARG A 67 0.26 -10.78 2.71
N CYS A 68 0.09 -11.85 3.47
CA CYS A 68 0.89 -13.06 3.27
C CYS A 68 0.75 -13.55 1.82
N LYS A 69 1.87 -13.84 1.18
CA LYS A 69 1.88 -14.30 -0.21
C LYS A 69 1.16 -15.63 -0.41
N ILE A 70 1.13 -16.46 0.61
CA ILE A 70 0.54 -17.80 0.54
C ILE A 70 -0.94 -17.78 0.94
N THR A 71 -1.26 -17.19 2.11
CA THR A 71 -2.61 -17.25 2.68
C THR A 71 -3.43 -15.99 2.49
N GLY A 72 -2.78 -14.86 2.19
CA GLY A 72 -3.45 -13.57 2.08
C GLY A 72 -3.79 -12.92 3.42
N ARG A 73 -3.33 -13.47 4.53
CA ARG A 73 -3.59 -12.92 5.86
C ARG A 73 -2.97 -11.53 6.01
N PRO A 74 -3.74 -10.49 6.41
CA PRO A 74 -3.20 -9.13 6.55
C PRO A 74 -2.49 -8.89 7.87
N LYS A 75 -2.86 -9.61 8.92
CA LYS A 75 -2.27 -9.45 10.26
C LYS A 75 -1.08 -10.38 10.46
N GLY A 76 -0.15 -9.96 11.31
CA GLY A 76 1.04 -10.74 11.60
C GLY A 76 1.97 -10.90 10.40
N TYR A 77 1.99 -9.93 9.52
CA TYR A 77 2.82 -9.92 8.32
C TYR A 77 4.27 -9.56 8.67
N MET A 78 5.21 -10.36 8.17
CA MET A 78 6.65 -10.11 8.32
C MET A 78 7.20 -9.58 7.00
N ARG A 79 7.56 -8.29 6.95
CA ARG A 79 8.04 -7.63 5.72
C ARG A 79 9.27 -8.28 5.12
N GLN A 80 10.15 -8.79 5.96
CA GLN A 80 11.40 -9.42 5.55
C GLN A 80 11.16 -10.65 4.67
N PHE A 81 10.12 -11.42 4.95
CA PHE A 81 9.83 -12.68 4.27
C PHE A 81 8.61 -12.61 3.35
N GLY A 82 7.76 -11.60 3.51
CA GLY A 82 6.50 -11.50 2.77
C GLY A 82 5.47 -12.54 3.20
N LEU A 83 5.57 -13.05 4.42
CA LEU A 83 4.74 -14.11 4.97
C LEU A 83 4.11 -13.70 6.29
N SER A 84 2.98 -14.32 6.65
CA SER A 84 2.43 -14.19 8.00
C SER A 84 3.31 -14.94 9.01
N ARG A 85 3.20 -14.56 10.29
CA ARG A 85 3.92 -15.24 11.37
C ARG A 85 3.67 -16.74 11.42
N ILE A 86 2.46 -17.16 11.07
CA ILE A 86 2.05 -18.58 11.06
C ILE A 86 2.79 -19.34 9.95
N GLN A 87 2.74 -18.82 8.74
CA GLN A 87 3.42 -19.43 7.59
C GLN A 87 4.95 -19.38 7.75
N PHE A 88 5.47 -18.29 8.28
CA PHE A 88 6.90 -18.19 8.59
C PHE A 88 7.34 -19.30 9.53
N ARG A 89 6.60 -19.51 10.63
CA ARG A 89 6.92 -20.56 11.61
C ARG A 89 6.88 -21.95 10.99
N GLU A 90 5.84 -22.24 10.23
CA GLU A 90 5.71 -23.54 9.55
C GLU A 90 6.84 -23.80 8.56
N MET A 91 7.14 -22.82 7.72
CA MET A 91 8.21 -22.96 6.72
C MET A 91 9.61 -23.02 7.35
N ALA A 92 9.84 -22.23 8.39
CA ALA A 92 11.10 -22.27 9.12
C ALA A 92 11.31 -23.63 9.81
N SER A 93 10.26 -24.19 10.42
CA SER A 93 10.31 -25.51 11.05
C SER A 93 10.53 -26.62 10.04
N SER A 94 10.05 -26.46 8.82
CA SER A 94 10.24 -27.41 7.71
C SER A 94 11.59 -27.25 7.00
N GLY A 95 12.40 -26.25 7.38
CA GLY A 95 13.70 -25.99 6.76
C GLY A 95 13.64 -25.34 5.38
N LEU A 96 12.50 -24.75 5.02
CA LEU A 96 12.31 -24.10 3.71
C LEU A 96 12.87 -22.67 3.65
N ILE A 97 13.17 -22.06 4.80
CA ILE A 97 13.75 -20.71 4.87
C ILE A 97 15.21 -20.83 5.28
N PRO A 98 16.16 -20.47 4.39
CA PRO A 98 17.58 -20.61 4.71
C PRO A 98 18.03 -19.59 5.76
N GLY A 99 19.01 -19.96 6.59
CA GLY A 99 19.62 -19.07 7.57
C GLY A 99 18.81 -18.81 8.84
N VAL A 100 17.66 -19.44 8.98
CA VAL A 100 16.81 -19.31 10.17
C VAL A 100 17.15 -20.37 11.20
N LYS A 101 17.44 -19.95 12.42
CA LYS A 101 17.71 -20.85 13.56
C LYS A 101 16.74 -20.55 14.68
N LYS A 102 16.33 -21.59 15.42
CA LYS A 102 15.58 -21.40 16.66
C LYS A 102 16.45 -20.70 17.69
N ALA A 103 15.90 -19.68 18.32
CA ALA A 103 16.56 -18.99 19.42
C ALA A 103 15.83 -19.32 20.74
N SER A 104 16.62 -19.57 21.77
CA SER A 104 16.08 -19.70 23.13
C SER A 104 16.92 -18.80 24.03
N TRP A 105 16.33 -17.71 24.48
CA TRP A 105 16.93 -16.74 25.39
C TRP A 105 15.95 -16.30 26.46
#